data_f826df237ac430465dded53b135eb5fb
#
_entry.id   f826df237ac430465dded53b135eb5fb
#
_cell.length_a   1.000
_cell.length_b   1.000
_cell.length_c   1.000
_cell.angle_alpha   90.00
_cell.angle_beta   90.00
_cell.angle_gamma   90.00
#
_symmetry.space_group_name_H-M   'P 1'
#
loop_
_entity.id
_entity.type
_entity.pdbx_description
1 polymer ?
#
loop_
_entity_poly.entity_id
_entity_poly.type
_entity_poly.pdbx_seq_one_letter_code
_entity_poly.pdbx_strand_id
1 'polypeptide(L)'
;MFCNRFSISSEKKDEIMASFFQRVLNILDEEKVEFDKKVIAQLIKKHFPDWRRVLNELQRHSVGGKIDSSILVNFSQVNIDDLLRNLKQRNFENVRKWTVNNLDQDAQVLMRRIYDALYDNFDNLSKAAAVPIVAKYQYQSTYVADQEINLLAFLTEIMVECEFK
;
A
#
# COMPACT_ATOMS: atom_id res chain seq x y z
N MET A 1 -16.05 -25.83 -13.17
CA MET A 1 -15.71 -25.69 -11.75
C MET A 1 -16.28 -24.37 -11.30
N PHE A 2 -17.42 -24.37 -10.59
CA PHE A 2 -18.13 -23.14 -10.21
C PHE A 2 -17.45 -22.50 -9.02
N CYS A 3 -16.83 -21.35 -9.23
CA CYS A 3 -16.33 -20.51 -8.15
C CYS A 3 -17.54 -19.77 -7.53
N ASN A 4 -18.08 -20.31 -6.44
CA ASN A 4 -19.12 -19.63 -5.67
C ASN A 4 -18.49 -18.34 -5.06
N ARG A 5 -18.76 -17.20 -5.68
CA ARG A 5 -18.53 -15.89 -5.06
C ARG A 5 -19.52 -15.75 -3.90
N PHE A 6 -19.04 -15.96 -2.69
CA PHE A 6 -19.79 -15.57 -1.51
C PHE A 6 -19.83 -14.04 -1.46
N SER A 7 -20.93 -13.45 -1.89
CA SER A 7 -21.18 -12.03 -1.67
C SER A 7 -21.82 -11.86 -0.28
N ILE A 8 -21.07 -11.26 0.64
CA ILE A 8 -21.60 -10.88 1.94
C ILE A 8 -22.51 -9.66 1.72
N SER A 9 -23.77 -9.71 2.23
CA SER A 9 -24.69 -8.57 2.16
C SER A 9 -24.10 -7.36 2.89
N SER A 10 -24.45 -6.15 2.46
CA SER A 10 -23.94 -4.89 3.05
C SER A 10 -24.17 -4.83 4.57
N GLU A 11 -25.33 -5.23 5.04
CA GLU A 11 -25.69 -5.27 6.46
C GLU A 11 -24.79 -6.18 7.29
N LYS A 12 -24.53 -7.40 6.80
CA LYS A 12 -23.60 -8.33 7.45
C LYS A 12 -22.15 -7.82 7.48
N LYS A 13 -21.76 -7.06 6.47
CA LYS A 13 -20.45 -6.41 6.41
C LYS A 13 -20.26 -5.42 7.56
N ASP A 14 -21.27 -4.59 7.78
CA ASP A 14 -21.24 -3.57 8.82
C ASP A 14 -21.26 -4.19 10.22
N GLU A 15 -22.05 -5.26 10.42
CA GLU A 15 -22.06 -6.02 11.67
C GLU A 15 -20.67 -6.64 11.98
N ILE A 16 -20.04 -7.25 10.99
CA ILE A 16 -18.70 -7.85 11.14
C ILE A 16 -17.66 -6.78 11.44
N MET A 17 -17.70 -5.64 10.74
CA MET A 17 -16.80 -4.52 11.02
C MET A 17 -17.01 -3.94 12.41
N ALA A 18 -18.25 -3.79 12.85
CA ALA A 18 -18.59 -3.30 14.20
C ALA A 18 -18.10 -4.25 15.30
N SER A 19 -18.31 -5.55 15.13
CA SER A 19 -17.83 -6.57 16.07
C SER A 19 -16.29 -6.56 16.16
N PHE A 20 -15.61 -6.49 15.03
CA PHE A 20 -14.15 -6.42 14.99
C PHE A 20 -13.63 -5.11 15.60
N PHE A 21 -14.27 -3.99 15.30
CA PHE A 21 -13.95 -2.69 15.89
C PHE A 21 -13.98 -2.75 17.43
N GLN A 22 -15.06 -3.29 18.00
CA GLN A 22 -15.17 -3.42 19.46
C GLN A 22 -14.06 -4.29 20.05
N ARG A 23 -13.71 -5.39 19.38
CA ARG A 23 -12.61 -6.26 19.82
C ARG A 23 -11.26 -5.54 19.77
N VAL A 24 -11.00 -4.75 18.73
CA VAL A 24 -9.77 -3.94 18.62
C VAL A 24 -9.68 -2.91 19.74
N LEU A 25 -10.77 -2.22 20.07
CA LEU A 25 -10.77 -1.27 21.18
C LEU A 25 -10.39 -1.95 22.51
N ASN A 26 -10.98 -3.12 22.79
CA ASN A 26 -10.66 -3.86 24.01
C ASN A 26 -9.17 -4.27 24.08
N ILE A 27 -8.58 -4.72 22.95
CA ILE A 27 -7.15 -5.06 22.87
C ILE A 27 -6.28 -3.82 23.14
N LEU A 28 -6.60 -2.67 22.55
CA LEU A 28 -5.82 -1.45 22.74
C LEU A 28 -5.93 -0.91 24.17
N ASP A 29 -7.09 -1.06 24.81
CA ASP A 29 -7.28 -0.71 26.23
C ASP A 29 -6.46 -1.66 27.14
N GLU A 30 -6.45 -2.97 26.88
CA GLU A 30 -5.64 -3.95 27.61
C GLU A 30 -4.13 -3.66 27.47
N GLU A 31 -3.68 -3.31 26.28
CA GLU A 31 -2.28 -2.96 25.98
C GLU A 31 -1.91 -1.53 26.44
N LYS A 32 -2.85 -0.76 27.00
CA LYS A 32 -2.68 0.62 27.49
C LYS A 32 -2.14 1.59 26.43
N VAL A 33 -2.57 1.42 25.20
CA VAL A 33 -2.25 2.29 24.08
C VAL A 33 -3.29 3.39 23.95
N GLU A 34 -2.89 4.66 23.92
CA GLU A 34 -3.80 5.75 23.61
C GLU A 34 -4.24 5.71 22.15
N PHE A 35 -5.52 5.84 21.87
CA PHE A 35 -6.03 5.78 20.50
C PHE A 35 -7.20 6.72 20.22
N ASP A 36 -7.33 7.15 18.97
CA ASP A 36 -8.52 7.84 18.46
C ASP A 36 -9.47 6.82 17.79
N LYS A 37 -10.69 6.69 18.33
CA LYS A 37 -11.72 5.76 17.83
C LYS A 37 -12.05 5.99 16.35
N LYS A 38 -12.01 7.24 15.89
CA LYS A 38 -12.28 7.58 14.48
C LYS A 38 -11.20 7.03 13.55
N VAL A 39 -9.95 7.10 13.99
CA VAL A 39 -8.79 6.58 13.26
C VAL A 39 -8.89 5.06 13.13
N ILE A 40 -9.20 4.35 14.23
CA ILE A 40 -9.39 2.90 14.21
C ILE A 40 -10.53 2.49 13.28
N ALA A 41 -11.67 3.18 13.32
CA ALA A 41 -12.79 2.89 12.43
C ALA A 41 -12.46 3.07 10.95
N GLN A 42 -11.72 4.12 10.60
CA GLN A 42 -11.27 4.35 9.23
C GLN A 42 -10.26 3.31 8.76
N LEU A 43 -9.34 2.89 9.63
CA LEU A 43 -8.37 1.85 9.35
C LEU A 43 -9.06 0.51 9.04
N ILE A 44 -10.02 0.11 9.86
CA ILE A 44 -10.82 -1.11 9.68
C ILE A 44 -11.59 -1.05 8.36
N LYS A 45 -12.29 0.05 8.09
CA LYS A 45 -13.07 0.23 6.86
C LYS A 45 -12.19 0.15 5.61
N LYS A 46 -10.97 0.68 5.69
CA LYS A 46 -10.02 0.71 4.58
C LYS A 46 -9.46 -0.66 4.24
N HIS A 47 -9.13 -1.47 5.25
CA HIS A 47 -8.48 -2.77 5.06
C HIS A 47 -9.44 -3.96 5.09
N PHE A 48 -10.75 -3.73 5.26
CA PHE A 48 -11.74 -4.81 5.19
C PHE A 48 -11.61 -5.60 3.86
N PRO A 49 -11.57 -6.94 3.89
CA PRO A 49 -11.75 -7.87 4.99
C PRO A 49 -10.43 -8.37 5.65
N ASP A 50 -9.30 -7.72 5.40
CA ASP A 50 -7.98 -8.16 5.90
C ASP A 50 -7.73 -7.68 7.34
N TRP A 51 -8.25 -8.46 8.31
CA TRP A 51 -8.08 -8.21 9.74
C TRP A 51 -6.64 -8.32 10.22
N ARG A 52 -5.85 -9.21 9.60
CA ARG A 52 -4.44 -9.39 9.95
C ARG A 52 -3.67 -8.11 9.65
N ARG A 53 -3.93 -7.50 8.52
CA ARG A 53 -3.31 -6.24 8.13
C ARG A 53 -3.67 -5.12 9.11
N VAL A 54 -4.95 -5.01 9.52
CA VAL A 54 -5.37 -4.03 10.53
C VAL A 54 -4.57 -4.21 11.82
N LEU A 55 -4.46 -5.43 12.33
CA LEU A 55 -3.73 -5.71 13.58
C LEU A 55 -2.24 -5.42 13.47
N ASN A 56 -1.60 -5.82 12.38
CA ASN A 56 -0.17 -5.55 12.15
C ASN A 56 0.12 -4.04 12.11
N GLU A 57 -0.74 -3.26 11.47
CA GLU A 57 -0.60 -1.81 11.42
C GLU A 57 -0.80 -1.17 12.79
N LEU A 58 -1.82 -1.60 13.53
CA LEU A 58 -2.02 -1.13 14.89
C LEU A 58 -0.83 -1.47 15.78
N GLN A 59 -0.29 -2.69 15.69
CA GLN A 59 0.88 -3.11 16.44
C GLN A 59 2.12 -2.28 16.08
N ARG A 60 2.34 -2.03 14.79
CA ARG A 60 3.46 -1.21 14.31
C ARG A 60 3.42 0.21 14.87
N HIS A 61 2.24 0.80 14.95
CA HIS A 61 2.05 2.17 15.44
C HIS A 61 1.88 2.27 16.95
N SER A 62 1.55 1.18 17.63
CA SER A 62 1.46 1.14 19.10
C SER A 62 2.82 1.27 19.81
N VAL A 63 3.93 1.03 19.10
CA VAL A 63 5.30 1.18 19.65
C VAL A 63 5.56 2.59 20.20
N GLY A 64 4.91 3.61 19.62
CA GLY A 64 4.94 4.99 20.12
C GLY A 64 4.01 5.27 21.30
N GLY A 65 3.23 4.28 21.79
CA GLY A 65 2.27 4.42 22.89
C GLY A 65 0.99 5.18 22.51
N LYS A 66 0.88 5.73 21.31
CA LYS A 66 -0.27 6.52 20.85
C LYS A 66 -0.58 6.28 19.39
N ILE A 67 -1.85 6.02 19.11
CA ILE A 67 -2.41 5.87 17.77
C ILE A 67 -3.27 7.08 17.45
N ASP A 68 -2.76 7.99 16.61
CA ASP A 68 -3.45 9.22 16.21
C ASP A 68 -3.69 9.30 14.69
N SER A 69 -4.17 10.43 14.21
CA SER A 69 -4.45 10.66 12.79
C SER A 69 -3.23 10.59 11.86
N SER A 70 -2.00 10.61 12.40
CA SER A 70 -0.77 10.46 11.61
C SER A 70 -0.71 9.11 10.89
N ILE A 71 -1.35 8.08 11.48
CA ILE A 71 -1.54 6.78 10.84
C ILE A 71 -2.30 6.92 9.53
N LEU A 72 -3.39 7.67 9.51
CA LEU A 72 -4.22 7.83 8.32
C LEU A 72 -3.48 8.60 7.21
N VAL A 73 -2.62 9.53 7.56
CA VAL A 73 -1.79 10.27 6.61
C VAL A 73 -0.75 9.33 5.97
N ASN A 74 -0.10 8.50 6.76
CA ASN A 74 0.84 7.49 6.27
C ASN A 74 0.15 6.42 5.41
N PHE A 75 -1.14 6.14 5.65
CA PHE A 75 -1.94 5.20 4.87
C PHE A 75 -2.62 5.81 3.64
N SER A 76 -2.86 7.11 3.61
CA SER A 76 -3.62 7.76 2.53
C SER A 76 -2.77 8.04 1.31
N GLN A 77 -1.47 8.16 1.51
CA GLN A 77 -0.49 8.38 0.47
C GLN A 77 0.75 7.56 0.83
N VAL A 78 0.88 6.39 0.20
CA VAL A 78 2.21 6.05 -0.29
C VAL A 78 2.72 7.37 -0.83
N ASN A 79 3.83 7.89 -0.32
CA ASN A 79 4.27 9.23 -0.74
C ASN A 79 4.80 9.12 -2.18
N ILE A 80 3.86 8.89 -3.11
CA ILE A 80 4.13 8.69 -4.54
C ILE A 80 4.76 9.96 -5.10
N ASP A 81 4.41 11.12 -4.56
CA ASP A 81 4.99 12.38 -4.98
C ASP A 81 6.50 12.45 -4.68
N ASP A 82 6.94 11.93 -3.53
CA ASP A 82 8.36 11.79 -3.22
C ASP A 82 9.05 10.77 -4.12
N LEU A 83 8.39 9.65 -4.40
CA LEU A 83 8.90 8.68 -5.37
C LEU A 83 9.05 9.31 -6.77
N LEU A 84 8.03 10.01 -7.26
CA LEU A 84 8.06 10.71 -8.54
C LEU A 84 9.23 11.69 -8.63
N ARG A 85 9.45 12.47 -7.57
CA ARG A 85 10.57 13.41 -7.49
C ARG A 85 11.92 12.70 -7.57
N ASN A 86 12.08 11.60 -6.82
CA ASN A 86 13.31 10.82 -6.83
C ASN A 86 13.56 10.12 -8.17
N LEU A 87 12.51 9.61 -8.83
CA LEU A 87 12.60 9.04 -10.18
C LEU A 87 13.02 10.09 -11.23
N LYS A 88 12.40 11.29 -11.20
CA LYS A 88 12.79 12.43 -12.06
C LYS A 88 14.25 12.84 -11.86
N GLN A 89 14.72 12.83 -10.61
CA GLN A 89 16.10 13.17 -10.27
C GLN A 89 17.08 12.02 -10.50
N ARG A 90 16.61 10.85 -10.90
CA ARG A 90 17.40 9.62 -11.04
C ARG A 90 18.18 9.26 -9.79
N ASN A 91 17.61 9.54 -8.61
CA ASN A 91 18.22 9.29 -7.31
C ASN A 91 17.91 7.87 -6.83
N PHE A 92 18.73 6.91 -7.25
CA PHE A 92 18.57 5.50 -6.94
C PHE A 92 18.56 5.20 -5.43
N GLU A 93 19.40 5.88 -4.64
CA GLU A 93 19.48 5.63 -3.20
C GLU A 93 18.15 5.95 -2.50
N ASN A 94 17.53 7.07 -2.85
CA ASN A 94 16.24 7.45 -2.29
C ASN A 94 15.10 6.57 -2.81
N VAL A 95 15.16 6.13 -4.06
CA VAL A 95 14.20 5.15 -4.62
C VAL A 95 14.29 3.83 -3.86
N ARG A 96 15.50 3.35 -3.55
CA ARG A 96 15.69 2.15 -2.74
C ARG A 96 15.14 2.31 -1.32
N LYS A 97 15.43 3.41 -0.64
CA LYS A 97 14.88 3.70 0.70
C LYS A 97 13.35 3.73 0.69
N TRP A 98 12.77 4.35 -0.34
CA TRP A 98 11.33 4.38 -0.53
C TRP A 98 10.75 2.97 -0.71
N THR A 99 11.40 2.13 -1.52
CA THR A 99 11.00 0.73 -1.75
C THR A 99 10.94 -0.06 -0.45
N VAL A 100 12.03 -0.04 0.33
CA VAL A 100 12.10 -0.73 1.63
C VAL A 100 10.97 -0.31 2.58
N ASN A 101 10.64 0.99 2.60
CA ASN A 101 9.61 1.53 3.48
C ASN A 101 8.17 1.18 3.05
N ASN A 102 7.97 0.64 1.84
CA ASN A 102 6.65 0.34 1.27
C ASN A 102 6.44 -1.13 0.89
N LEU A 103 7.33 -2.03 1.33
CA LEU A 103 7.27 -3.47 1.03
C LEU A 103 6.08 -4.21 1.66
N ASP A 104 5.48 -3.66 2.69
CA ASP A 104 4.32 -4.24 3.39
C ASP A 104 3.03 -4.15 2.56
N GLN A 105 3.05 -3.49 1.41
CA GLN A 105 1.93 -3.44 0.48
C GLN A 105 2.01 -4.57 -0.54
N ASP A 106 0.83 -4.96 -1.06
CA ASP A 106 0.78 -5.88 -2.19
C ASP A 106 1.52 -5.28 -3.40
N ALA A 107 2.55 -5.99 -3.86
CA ALA A 107 3.44 -5.49 -4.91
C ALA A 107 2.69 -5.19 -6.22
N GLN A 108 1.68 -6.01 -6.59
CA GLN A 108 0.90 -5.80 -7.82
C GLN A 108 0.03 -4.54 -7.71
N VAL A 109 -0.61 -4.34 -6.56
CA VAL A 109 -1.42 -3.15 -6.28
C VAL A 109 -0.54 -1.91 -6.24
N LEU A 110 0.65 -2.01 -5.65
CA LEU A 110 1.60 -0.91 -5.55
C LEU A 110 2.12 -0.51 -6.94
N MET A 111 2.55 -1.46 -7.77
CA MET A 111 2.99 -1.20 -9.15
C MET A 111 1.89 -0.54 -9.98
N ARG A 112 0.62 -0.97 -9.82
CA ARG A 112 -0.52 -0.35 -10.50
C ARG A 112 -0.71 1.11 -10.07
N ARG A 113 -0.65 1.39 -8.77
CA ARG A 113 -0.75 2.76 -8.26
C ARG A 113 0.38 3.67 -8.72
N ILE A 114 1.60 3.13 -8.75
CA ILE A 114 2.76 3.85 -9.28
C ILE A 114 2.53 4.19 -10.75
N TYR A 115 2.11 3.23 -11.56
CA TYR A 115 1.81 3.46 -12.97
C TYR A 115 0.74 4.55 -13.17
N ASP A 116 -0.37 4.48 -12.42
CA ASP A 116 -1.45 5.47 -12.53
C ASP A 116 -0.97 6.89 -12.15
N ALA A 117 -0.09 7.01 -11.13
CA ALA A 117 0.49 8.29 -10.73
C ALA A 117 1.56 8.81 -11.71
N LEU A 118 2.32 7.91 -12.33
CA LEU A 118 3.32 8.25 -13.34
C LEU A 118 2.69 8.67 -14.66
N TYR A 119 1.50 8.14 -14.97
CA TYR A 119 0.86 8.31 -16.28
C TYR A 119 0.73 9.78 -16.71
N ASP A 120 0.37 10.66 -15.79
CA ASP A 120 0.22 12.10 -16.07
C ASP A 120 1.57 12.82 -16.17
N ASN A 121 2.62 12.24 -15.60
CA ASN A 121 3.97 12.80 -15.56
C ASN A 121 4.88 12.32 -16.69
N PHE A 122 4.47 11.33 -17.48
CA PHE A 122 5.22 10.82 -18.62
C PHE A 122 4.91 11.59 -19.91
N ASP A 123 5.89 11.63 -20.80
CA ASP A 123 5.65 11.97 -22.20
C ASP A 123 4.84 10.85 -22.89
N ASN A 124 4.39 11.07 -24.14
CA ASN A 124 3.51 10.12 -24.82
C ASN A 124 4.21 8.80 -25.18
N LEU A 125 5.52 8.82 -25.47
CA LEU A 125 6.29 7.62 -25.77
C LEU A 125 6.53 6.81 -24.50
N SER A 126 6.89 7.45 -23.40
CA SER A 126 7.13 6.82 -22.12
C SER A 126 5.87 6.19 -21.53
N LYS A 127 4.68 6.76 -21.79
CA LYS A 127 3.40 6.12 -21.42
C LYS A 127 3.25 4.74 -22.06
N ALA A 128 3.58 4.63 -23.35
CA ALA A 128 3.50 3.36 -24.05
C ALA A 128 4.60 2.38 -23.59
N ALA A 129 5.82 2.88 -23.36
CA ALA A 129 6.94 2.09 -22.86
C ALA A 129 6.72 1.53 -21.43
N ALA A 130 6.05 2.29 -20.57
CA ALA A 130 5.77 1.88 -19.19
C ALA A 130 4.82 0.67 -19.09
N VAL A 131 3.88 0.49 -20.04
CA VAL A 131 2.89 -0.59 -19.99
C VAL A 131 3.53 -1.98 -19.98
N PRO A 132 4.42 -2.34 -20.93
CA PRO A 132 5.06 -3.66 -20.91
C PRO A 132 5.98 -3.85 -19.70
N ILE A 133 6.62 -2.79 -19.21
CA ILE A 133 7.44 -2.84 -17.99
C ILE A 133 6.56 -3.22 -16.78
N VAL A 134 5.44 -2.53 -16.58
CA VAL A 134 4.50 -2.84 -15.49
C VAL A 134 4.00 -4.27 -15.60
N ALA A 135 3.54 -4.69 -16.78
CA ALA A 135 3.01 -6.04 -17.02
C ALA A 135 4.06 -7.12 -16.72
N LYS A 136 5.31 -6.93 -17.13
CA LYS A 136 6.44 -7.82 -16.88
C LYS A 136 6.66 -8.01 -15.38
N TYR A 137 6.77 -6.93 -14.60
CA TYR A 137 7.08 -7.00 -13.18
C TYR A 137 5.87 -7.45 -12.33
N GLN A 138 4.65 -7.13 -12.74
CA GLN A 138 3.45 -7.69 -12.11
C GLN A 138 3.38 -9.22 -12.29
N TYR A 139 3.69 -9.73 -13.47
CA TYR A 139 3.79 -11.16 -13.70
C TYR A 139 4.88 -11.79 -12.84
N GLN A 140 6.08 -11.20 -12.81
CA GLN A 140 7.20 -11.68 -12.02
C GLN A 140 6.89 -11.68 -10.51
N SER A 141 6.14 -10.69 -10.00
CA SER A 141 5.82 -10.59 -8.56
C SER A 141 5.10 -11.82 -7.99
N THR A 142 4.49 -12.63 -8.84
CA THR A 142 3.82 -13.88 -8.44
C THR A 142 4.82 -14.99 -8.10
N TYR A 143 6.02 -14.95 -8.67
CA TYR A 143 7.00 -16.06 -8.63
C TYR A 143 8.33 -15.70 -7.96
N VAL A 144 8.63 -14.43 -7.77
CA VAL A 144 9.90 -14.00 -7.20
C VAL A 144 9.97 -14.30 -5.70
N ALA A 145 11.16 -14.72 -5.25
CA ALA A 145 11.43 -14.95 -3.83
C ALA A 145 11.59 -13.63 -3.05
N ASP A 146 12.08 -12.58 -3.72
CA ASP A 146 12.38 -11.30 -3.11
C ASP A 146 11.57 -10.18 -3.80
N GLN A 147 10.55 -9.70 -3.11
CA GLN A 147 9.69 -8.63 -3.61
C GLN A 147 10.38 -7.26 -3.59
N GLU A 148 11.34 -7.04 -2.69
CA GLU A 148 12.13 -5.80 -2.66
C GLU A 148 12.90 -5.63 -3.95
N ILE A 149 13.65 -6.66 -4.33
CA ILE A 149 14.45 -6.65 -5.56
C ILE A 149 13.57 -6.49 -6.78
N ASN A 150 12.42 -7.18 -6.83
CA ASN A 150 11.50 -7.08 -7.96
C ASN A 150 10.91 -5.67 -8.12
N LEU A 151 10.47 -5.07 -7.01
CA LEU A 151 9.92 -3.70 -7.03
C LEU A 151 11.01 -2.67 -7.36
N LEU A 152 12.22 -2.85 -6.81
CA LEU A 152 13.35 -1.97 -7.10
C LEU A 152 13.77 -2.07 -8.58
N ALA A 153 13.80 -3.27 -9.15
CA ALA A 153 14.10 -3.49 -10.56
C ALA A 153 13.04 -2.82 -11.46
N PHE A 154 11.76 -2.94 -11.11
CA PHE A 154 10.66 -2.22 -11.78
C PHE A 154 10.91 -0.71 -11.81
N LEU A 155 11.18 -0.10 -10.65
CA LEU A 155 11.40 1.34 -10.55
C LEU A 155 12.67 1.79 -11.28
N THR A 156 13.70 0.96 -11.28
CA THR A 156 14.94 1.23 -12.00
C THR A 156 14.72 1.21 -13.51
N GLU A 157 14.00 0.22 -14.04
CA GLU A 157 13.68 0.14 -15.47
C GLU A 157 12.81 1.33 -15.90
N ILE A 158 11.81 1.73 -15.11
CA ILE A 158 11.03 2.96 -15.34
C ILE A 158 11.95 4.21 -15.37
N MET A 159 12.89 4.31 -14.43
CA MET A 159 13.80 5.46 -14.34
C MET A 159 14.76 5.56 -15.54
N VAL A 160 15.13 4.42 -16.14
CA VAL A 160 16.06 4.36 -17.27
C VAL A 160 15.34 4.54 -18.60
N GLU A 161 14.22 3.86 -18.79
CA GLU A 161 13.52 3.76 -20.08
C GLU A 161 12.46 4.85 -20.31
N CYS A 162 12.00 5.53 -19.22
CA CYS A 162 10.95 6.52 -19.32
C CYS A 162 11.45 7.95 -19.10
N GLU A 163 10.97 8.87 -19.92
CA GLU A 163 11.20 10.30 -19.76
C GLU A 163 10.03 10.97 -19.06
N PHE A 164 10.37 11.83 -18.10
CA PHE A 164 9.41 12.61 -17.33
C PHE A 164 9.30 14.02 -17.90
N LYS A 165 8.07 14.53 -17.90
CA LYS A 165 7.80 15.94 -18.26
C LYS A 165 8.40 16.91 -17.24
#